data_e303cc1954caee42300fc1553972b66a
#
_entry.id   e303cc1954caee42300fc1553972b66a
#
_cell.length_a   1.000
_cell.length_b   1.000
_cell.length_c   1.000
_cell.angle_alpha   90.00
_cell.angle_beta   90.00
_cell.angle_gamma   90.00
#
_symmetry.space_group_name_H-M   'P 1'
#
loop_
_entity.id
_entity.type
_entity.pdbx_description
1 polymer ?
#
loop_
_entity_poly.entity_id
_entity_poly.type
_entity_poly.pdbx_seq_one_letter_code
_entity_poly.pdbx_strand_id
1 'polypeptide(L)'
;MRITKSLIVALFCLMTAACSWFEDVQEYPDVPEQQLYQEAITALDNESFDVAIEKFQLLEARYPFGRFSEQAQLELVYAYFKNYEPEAARAAADRFIRLHPNHDNIDYAYYLKGLTAFEQDINWITQYLPIDETKRDPGAALDSFESFSTLVSRYPDSQYAPDAQKRMVYLKNRLAAYEVHVGRYYIQREAFVAAANRGRYVIENMQETPAVPDALAVMIEAYTHLGQQDLAADTQAVLAKNFPNYQYTPIYKGEKTLFDAATFDLFSDAKEVPVATPVRMNESTDAPKPDRSLFSTVTFGVFDDEDEEQKK
;
A
#
# COMPACT_ATOMS: atom_id res chain seq x y z
N MET A 1 -12.58 37.05 -48.55
CA MET A 1 -13.38 36.33 -47.54
C MET A 1 -13.85 34.93 -47.96
N ARG A 2 -13.99 34.57 -49.23
CA ARG A 2 -14.32 33.20 -49.68
C ARG A 2 -13.12 32.26 -49.69
N ILE A 3 -11.95 32.75 -50.07
CA ILE A 3 -10.69 31.94 -50.16
C ILE A 3 -10.18 31.52 -48.77
N THR A 4 -10.32 32.35 -47.75
CA THR A 4 -9.92 32.01 -46.37
C THR A 4 -10.76 30.92 -45.73
N LYS A 5 -12.08 30.89 -46.03
CA LYS A 5 -12.97 29.82 -45.56
C LYS A 5 -12.67 28.47 -46.20
N SER A 6 -12.35 28.46 -47.52
CA SER A 6 -11.94 27.22 -48.21
C SER A 6 -10.61 26.67 -47.72
N LEU A 7 -9.67 27.55 -47.36
CA LEU A 7 -8.37 27.13 -46.81
C LEU A 7 -8.50 26.54 -45.41
N ILE A 8 -9.41 27.07 -44.58
CA ILE A 8 -9.68 26.53 -43.22
C ILE A 8 -10.36 25.16 -43.31
N VAL A 9 -11.30 24.96 -44.22
CA VAL A 9 -11.97 23.68 -44.47
C VAL A 9 -10.98 22.64 -44.97
N ALA A 10 -10.11 23.02 -45.93
CA ALA A 10 -9.06 22.11 -46.42
C ALA A 10 -8.04 21.71 -45.31
N LEU A 11 -7.66 22.63 -44.45
CA LEU A 11 -6.77 22.38 -43.32
C LEU A 11 -7.42 21.45 -42.26
N PHE A 12 -8.72 21.63 -42.01
CA PHE A 12 -9.51 20.77 -41.12
C PHE A 12 -9.66 19.34 -41.66
N CYS A 13 -9.91 19.18 -42.97
CA CYS A 13 -9.95 17.88 -43.65
C CYS A 13 -8.58 17.17 -43.64
N LEU A 14 -7.48 17.92 -43.74
CA LEU A 14 -6.13 17.37 -43.61
C LEU A 14 -5.81 16.89 -42.19
N MET A 15 -6.28 17.58 -41.16
CA MET A 15 -6.12 17.15 -39.78
C MET A 15 -6.95 15.90 -39.44
N THR A 16 -8.13 15.71 -40.00
CA THR A 16 -8.92 14.50 -39.76
C THR A 16 -8.37 13.27 -40.52
N ALA A 17 -7.67 13.45 -41.62
CA ALA A 17 -7.01 12.35 -42.34
C ALA A 17 -5.73 11.86 -41.66
N ALA A 18 -5.09 12.67 -40.81
CA ALA A 18 -3.88 12.28 -40.11
C ALA A 18 -4.12 11.30 -38.96
N CYS A 19 -5.33 11.23 -38.41
CA CYS A 19 -5.65 10.31 -37.30
C CYS A 19 -5.83 8.85 -37.73
N SER A 20 -6.06 8.57 -39.03
CA SER A 20 -6.27 7.19 -39.49
C SER A 20 -5.00 6.46 -39.94
N TRP A 21 -3.86 7.12 -39.89
CA TRP A 21 -2.58 6.51 -40.34
C TRP A 21 -1.72 5.96 -39.22
N PHE A 22 -2.17 6.05 -37.95
CA PHE A 22 -1.41 5.62 -36.78
C PHE A 22 -2.00 4.41 -36.03
N GLU A 23 -2.99 3.74 -36.60
CA GLU A 23 -3.39 2.43 -36.09
C GLU A 23 -2.57 1.35 -36.84
N ASP A 24 -1.31 1.18 -36.46
CA ASP A 24 -0.66 -0.11 -36.60
C ASP A 24 -1.39 -1.09 -35.68
N VAL A 25 -2.41 -1.74 -36.21
CA VAL A 25 -2.98 -2.93 -35.60
C VAL A 25 -1.83 -3.94 -35.57
N GLN A 26 -1.17 -4.07 -34.43
CA GLN A 26 -0.22 -5.16 -34.22
C GLN A 26 -1.04 -6.45 -34.34
N GLU A 27 -0.98 -7.05 -35.49
CA GLU A 27 -1.52 -8.38 -35.75
C GLU A 27 -0.62 -9.37 -35.05
N TYR A 28 -0.89 -9.59 -33.75
CA TYR A 28 -0.16 -10.60 -32.99
C TYR A 28 -0.45 -11.96 -33.63
N PRO A 29 0.59 -12.76 -33.94
CA PRO A 29 0.42 -14.09 -34.52
C PRO A 29 -0.50 -14.93 -33.63
N ASP A 30 -1.22 -15.86 -34.21
CA ASP A 30 -2.10 -16.78 -33.47
C ASP A 30 -1.23 -17.77 -32.69
N VAL A 31 -0.88 -17.37 -31.46
CA VAL A 31 -0.03 -18.15 -30.54
C VAL A 31 -0.96 -18.96 -29.64
N PRO A 32 -0.77 -20.29 -29.54
CA PRO A 32 -1.56 -21.12 -28.63
C PRO A 32 -1.47 -20.65 -27.18
N GLU A 33 -2.56 -20.84 -26.41
CA GLU A 33 -2.67 -20.42 -25.00
C GLU A 33 -1.46 -20.89 -24.17
N GLN A 34 -1.12 -22.17 -24.27
CA GLN A 34 0.00 -22.76 -23.53
C GLN A 34 1.34 -22.09 -23.86
N GLN A 35 1.61 -21.84 -25.14
CA GLN A 35 2.86 -21.19 -25.55
C GLN A 35 2.92 -19.76 -25.00
N LEU A 36 1.82 -19.02 -25.12
CA LEU A 36 1.73 -17.64 -24.62
C LEU A 36 1.96 -17.57 -23.12
N TYR A 37 1.38 -18.53 -22.37
CA TYR A 37 1.61 -18.65 -20.94
C TYR A 37 3.07 -18.97 -20.60
N GLN A 38 3.70 -19.90 -21.32
CA GLN A 38 5.12 -20.25 -21.13
C GLN A 38 6.05 -19.09 -21.44
N GLU A 39 5.78 -18.32 -22.50
CA GLU A 39 6.53 -17.11 -22.82
C GLU A 39 6.42 -16.06 -21.72
N ALA A 40 5.21 -15.85 -21.18
CA ALA A 40 4.97 -14.92 -20.07
C ALA A 40 5.72 -15.33 -18.79
N ILE A 41 5.67 -16.62 -18.43
CA ILE A 41 6.39 -17.18 -17.28
C ILE A 41 7.91 -17.04 -17.47
N THR A 42 8.41 -17.35 -18.67
CA THR A 42 9.84 -17.20 -18.96
C THR A 42 10.31 -15.74 -18.83
N ALA A 43 9.49 -14.79 -19.28
CA ALA A 43 9.77 -13.37 -19.12
C ALA A 43 9.77 -12.98 -17.61
N LEU A 44 8.81 -13.49 -16.84
CA LEU A 44 8.72 -13.26 -15.41
C LEU A 44 9.93 -13.82 -14.65
N ASP A 45 10.39 -15.02 -15.00
CA ASP A 45 11.56 -15.67 -14.39
C ASP A 45 12.87 -14.94 -14.72
N ASN A 46 12.93 -14.33 -15.91
CA ASN A 46 14.04 -13.48 -16.35
C ASN A 46 13.93 -12.02 -15.83
N GLU A 47 13.00 -11.74 -14.93
CA GLU A 47 12.75 -10.40 -14.37
C GLU A 47 12.39 -9.33 -15.43
N SER A 48 11.95 -9.78 -16.62
CA SER A 48 11.48 -8.91 -17.70
C SER A 48 9.98 -8.63 -17.52
N PHE A 49 9.66 -7.87 -16.46
CA PHE A 49 8.28 -7.69 -16.00
C PHE A 49 7.38 -7.01 -17.02
N ASP A 50 7.89 -6.03 -17.77
CA ASP A 50 7.14 -5.37 -18.87
C ASP A 50 6.66 -6.37 -19.91
N VAL A 51 7.55 -7.28 -20.33
CA VAL A 51 7.24 -8.32 -21.33
C VAL A 51 6.25 -9.34 -20.73
N ALA A 52 6.46 -9.72 -19.47
CA ALA A 52 5.53 -10.63 -18.78
C ALA A 52 4.12 -10.04 -18.71
N ILE A 53 3.99 -8.76 -18.34
CA ILE A 53 2.72 -8.03 -18.30
C ILE A 53 2.04 -8.05 -19.67
N GLU A 54 2.75 -7.68 -20.74
CA GLU A 54 2.23 -7.69 -22.10
C GLU A 54 1.69 -9.09 -22.51
N LYS A 55 2.46 -10.14 -22.23
CA LYS A 55 2.07 -11.50 -22.56
C LYS A 55 0.87 -12.00 -21.74
N PHE A 56 0.81 -11.73 -20.44
CA PHE A 56 -0.34 -12.09 -19.62
C PHE A 56 -1.60 -11.32 -20.02
N GLN A 57 -1.49 -10.03 -20.33
CA GLN A 57 -2.61 -9.25 -20.86
C GLN A 57 -3.12 -9.80 -22.19
N LEU A 58 -2.21 -10.17 -23.08
CA LEU A 58 -2.55 -10.79 -24.36
C LEU A 58 -3.25 -12.15 -24.15
N LEU A 59 -2.76 -12.95 -23.23
CA LEU A 59 -3.38 -14.24 -22.87
C LEU A 59 -4.81 -14.01 -22.37
N GLU A 60 -4.99 -13.08 -21.45
CA GLU A 60 -6.31 -12.76 -20.90
C GLU A 60 -7.27 -12.24 -21.95
N ALA A 61 -6.79 -11.41 -22.90
CA ALA A 61 -7.62 -10.87 -23.98
C ALA A 61 -8.06 -11.94 -24.99
N ARG A 62 -7.17 -12.93 -25.29
CA ARG A 62 -7.46 -13.97 -26.28
C ARG A 62 -8.16 -15.20 -25.70
N TYR A 63 -7.79 -15.58 -24.48
CA TYR A 63 -8.23 -16.79 -23.82
C TYR A 63 -8.85 -16.49 -22.43
N PRO A 64 -9.91 -15.63 -22.36
CA PRO A 64 -10.49 -15.18 -21.08
C PRO A 64 -11.04 -16.32 -20.22
N PHE A 65 -11.38 -17.46 -20.85
CA PHE A 65 -11.89 -18.66 -20.20
C PHE A 65 -10.96 -19.87 -20.44
N GLY A 66 -9.71 -19.59 -20.78
CA GLY A 66 -8.72 -20.60 -21.03
C GLY A 66 -8.27 -21.30 -19.76
N ARG A 67 -7.56 -22.41 -19.94
CA ARG A 67 -7.04 -23.24 -18.84
C ARG A 67 -6.07 -22.46 -17.93
N PHE A 68 -5.31 -21.52 -18.48
CA PHE A 68 -4.30 -20.74 -17.76
C PHE A 68 -4.80 -19.34 -17.37
N SER A 69 -6.07 -19.01 -17.67
CA SER A 69 -6.60 -17.65 -17.49
C SER A 69 -6.54 -17.18 -16.02
N GLU A 70 -7.03 -18.00 -15.08
CA GLU A 70 -7.06 -17.64 -13.66
C GLU A 70 -5.64 -17.48 -13.10
N GLN A 71 -4.74 -18.38 -13.47
CA GLN A 71 -3.34 -18.29 -13.04
C GLN A 71 -2.63 -17.09 -13.66
N ALA A 72 -2.85 -16.83 -14.96
CA ALA A 72 -2.27 -15.68 -15.63
C ALA A 72 -2.70 -14.35 -14.98
N GLN A 73 -3.96 -14.25 -14.55
CA GLN A 73 -4.45 -13.09 -13.80
C GLN A 73 -3.72 -12.90 -12.46
N LEU A 74 -3.45 -13.98 -11.75
CA LEU A 74 -2.73 -13.93 -10.49
C LEU A 74 -1.24 -13.58 -10.68
N GLU A 75 -0.58 -14.18 -11.70
CA GLU A 75 0.79 -13.85 -12.07
C GLU A 75 0.91 -12.39 -12.57
N LEU A 76 -0.13 -11.88 -13.21
CA LEU A 76 -0.18 -10.48 -13.64
C LEU A 76 -0.15 -9.50 -12.45
N VAL A 77 -0.81 -9.84 -11.33
CA VAL A 77 -0.72 -9.05 -10.09
C VAL A 77 0.74 -8.97 -9.63
N TYR A 78 1.43 -10.13 -9.61
CA TYR A 78 2.83 -10.20 -9.22
C TYR A 78 3.74 -9.43 -10.17
N ALA A 79 3.51 -9.56 -11.49
CA ALA A 79 4.28 -8.83 -12.50
C ALA A 79 4.17 -7.31 -12.34
N TYR A 80 2.95 -6.79 -12.15
CA TYR A 80 2.73 -5.36 -11.86
C TYR A 80 3.41 -4.91 -10.56
N PHE A 81 3.30 -5.73 -9.50
CA PHE A 81 3.96 -5.44 -8.24
C PHE A 81 5.48 -5.31 -8.41
N LYS A 82 6.11 -6.25 -9.10
CA LYS A 82 7.56 -6.24 -9.36
C LYS A 82 8.00 -5.17 -10.35
N ASN A 83 7.10 -4.73 -11.23
CA ASN A 83 7.35 -3.64 -12.18
C ASN A 83 7.14 -2.24 -11.57
N TYR A 84 6.89 -2.16 -10.26
CA TYR A 84 6.61 -0.89 -9.56
C TYR A 84 5.39 -0.14 -10.11
N GLU A 85 4.36 -0.87 -10.52
CA GLU A 85 3.06 -0.35 -10.95
C GLU A 85 1.97 -0.59 -9.90
N PRO A 86 1.99 0.11 -8.75
CA PRO A 86 1.16 -0.24 -7.60
C PRO A 86 -0.34 -0.13 -7.87
N GLU A 87 -0.78 0.85 -8.67
CA GLU A 87 -2.20 1.04 -8.98
C GLU A 87 -2.73 -0.09 -9.88
N ALA A 88 -1.93 -0.52 -10.86
CA ALA A 88 -2.27 -1.66 -11.72
C ALA A 88 -2.28 -2.97 -10.92
N ALA A 89 -1.30 -3.20 -10.05
CA ALA A 89 -1.24 -4.38 -9.19
C ALA A 89 -2.46 -4.47 -8.27
N ARG A 90 -2.85 -3.36 -7.61
CA ARG A 90 -4.04 -3.31 -6.74
C ARG A 90 -5.32 -3.56 -7.52
N ALA A 91 -5.48 -2.93 -8.69
CA ALA A 91 -6.66 -3.11 -9.54
C ALA A 91 -6.78 -4.56 -10.05
N ALA A 92 -5.66 -5.17 -10.45
CA ALA A 92 -5.61 -6.57 -10.89
C ALA A 92 -5.95 -7.53 -9.73
N ALA A 93 -5.39 -7.30 -8.52
CA ALA A 93 -5.69 -8.08 -7.33
C ALA A 93 -7.18 -7.98 -6.94
N ASP A 94 -7.74 -6.77 -6.91
CA ASP A 94 -9.17 -6.56 -6.62
C ASP A 94 -10.07 -7.23 -7.65
N ARG A 95 -9.66 -7.22 -8.92
CA ARG A 95 -10.39 -7.90 -9.97
C ARG A 95 -10.35 -9.42 -9.79
N PHE A 96 -9.18 -9.98 -9.51
CA PHE A 96 -9.02 -11.42 -9.26
C PHE A 96 -9.86 -11.87 -8.07
N ILE A 97 -9.79 -11.17 -6.94
CA ILE A 97 -10.56 -11.47 -5.73
C ILE A 97 -12.08 -11.45 -5.99
N ARG A 98 -12.56 -10.52 -6.83
CA ARG A 98 -13.99 -10.44 -7.17
C ARG A 98 -14.42 -11.55 -8.11
N LEU A 99 -13.60 -11.92 -9.08
CA LEU A 99 -13.96 -12.91 -10.10
C LEU A 99 -13.79 -14.35 -9.59
N HIS A 100 -12.81 -14.56 -8.71
CA HIS A 100 -12.42 -15.90 -8.25
C HIS A 100 -12.42 -16.00 -6.71
N PRO A 101 -13.56 -15.73 -6.02
CA PRO A 101 -13.61 -15.63 -4.56
C PRO A 101 -13.32 -16.95 -3.83
N ASN A 102 -13.37 -18.08 -4.52
CA ASN A 102 -13.13 -19.41 -3.98
C ASN A 102 -11.87 -20.07 -4.58
N HIS A 103 -11.01 -19.31 -5.23
CA HIS A 103 -9.76 -19.83 -5.79
C HIS A 103 -8.80 -20.25 -4.68
N ASP A 104 -8.09 -21.38 -4.86
CA ASP A 104 -7.20 -21.94 -3.83
C ASP A 104 -6.08 -20.98 -3.39
N ASN A 105 -5.62 -20.11 -4.29
CA ASN A 105 -4.57 -19.11 -4.01
C ASN A 105 -5.13 -17.67 -3.86
N ILE A 106 -6.35 -17.53 -3.41
CA ILE A 106 -6.95 -16.20 -3.19
C ILE A 106 -6.23 -15.45 -2.06
N ASP A 107 -5.70 -16.17 -1.08
CA ASP A 107 -4.88 -15.65 0.01
C ASP A 107 -3.63 -14.93 -0.53
N TYR A 108 -3.01 -15.48 -1.58
CA TYR A 108 -1.88 -14.83 -2.25
C TYR A 108 -2.27 -13.50 -2.90
N ALA A 109 -3.46 -13.41 -3.51
CA ALA A 109 -3.96 -12.15 -4.07
C ALA A 109 -4.15 -11.07 -2.99
N TYR A 110 -4.71 -11.42 -1.82
CA TYR A 110 -4.79 -10.51 -0.67
C TYR A 110 -3.42 -10.11 -0.15
N TYR A 111 -2.49 -11.05 -0.11
CA TYR A 111 -1.12 -10.79 0.32
C TYR A 111 -0.41 -9.81 -0.61
N LEU A 112 -0.46 -10.03 -1.93
CA LEU A 112 0.14 -9.12 -2.92
C LEU A 112 -0.50 -7.72 -2.88
N LYS A 113 -1.83 -7.66 -2.71
CA LYS A 113 -2.53 -6.38 -2.54
C LYS A 113 -2.00 -5.62 -1.32
N GLY A 114 -1.85 -6.31 -0.19
CA GLY A 114 -1.27 -5.75 1.03
C GLY A 114 0.17 -5.31 0.85
N LEU A 115 1.02 -6.11 0.19
CA LEU A 115 2.41 -5.78 -0.11
C LEU A 115 2.54 -4.55 -1.00
N THR A 116 1.73 -4.47 -2.04
CA THR A 116 1.73 -3.33 -2.97
C THR A 116 1.49 -2.01 -2.25
N ALA A 117 0.49 -1.98 -1.35
CA ALA A 117 0.21 -0.81 -0.54
C ALA A 117 1.30 -0.57 0.52
N PHE A 118 1.90 -1.64 1.08
CA PHE A 118 3.01 -1.56 2.04
C PHE A 118 4.25 -0.92 1.43
N GLU A 119 4.66 -1.32 0.22
CA GLU A 119 5.82 -0.74 -0.47
C GLU A 119 5.57 0.70 -0.92
N GLN A 120 4.33 1.02 -1.31
CA GLN A 120 3.94 2.39 -1.62
C GLN A 120 4.08 3.30 -0.40
N ASP A 121 3.83 2.77 0.79
CA ASP A 121 4.02 3.47 2.05
C ASP A 121 5.50 3.63 2.42
N ILE A 122 6.31 2.57 2.26
CA ILE A 122 7.76 2.54 2.53
C ILE A 122 8.54 2.87 1.26
N ASN A 123 8.41 4.06 0.74
CA ASN A 123 9.11 4.47 -0.47
C ASN A 123 10.64 4.43 -0.27
N TRP A 124 11.40 3.95 -1.31
CA TRP A 124 12.87 3.90 -1.32
C TRP A 124 13.54 5.25 -0.99
N ILE A 125 12.87 6.37 -1.31
CA ILE A 125 13.35 7.72 -1.01
C ILE A 125 13.43 7.95 0.50
N THR A 126 12.52 7.37 1.29
CA THR A 126 12.49 7.55 2.75
C THR A 126 13.62 6.81 3.47
N GLN A 127 14.22 5.80 2.84
CA GLN A 127 15.39 5.11 3.39
C GLN A 127 16.65 5.98 3.42
N TYR A 128 16.76 6.92 2.49
CA TYR A 128 17.95 7.77 2.33
C TYR A 128 17.76 9.20 2.86
N LEU A 129 16.53 9.65 3.03
CA LEU A 129 16.22 10.95 3.58
C LEU A 129 15.69 10.81 5.02
N PRO A 130 16.10 11.66 5.96
CA PRO A 130 15.59 11.68 7.33
C PRO A 130 14.16 12.29 7.35
N ILE A 131 13.25 11.68 6.61
CA ILE A 131 11.84 12.08 6.58
C ILE A 131 11.12 11.33 7.69
N ASP A 132 10.38 12.08 8.50
CA ASP A 132 9.53 11.53 9.54
C ASP A 132 8.28 10.88 8.89
N GLU A 133 8.27 9.56 8.85
CA GLU A 133 7.19 8.76 8.25
C GLU A 133 5.85 8.97 8.98
N THR A 134 5.89 9.38 10.25
CA THR A 134 4.67 9.62 11.05
C THR A 134 3.89 10.86 10.61
N LYS A 135 4.51 11.73 9.82
CA LYS A 135 3.91 12.96 9.29
C LYS A 135 3.29 12.81 7.90
N ARG A 136 3.49 11.67 7.25
CA ARG A 136 2.97 11.41 5.90
C ARG A 136 1.53 10.90 5.96
N ASP A 137 0.80 11.12 4.85
CA ASP A 137 -0.53 10.54 4.65
C ASP A 137 -0.51 9.03 4.92
N PRO A 138 -1.34 8.52 5.83
CA PRO A 138 -1.39 7.12 6.18
C PRO A 138 -2.24 6.27 5.24
N GLY A 139 -2.75 6.81 4.14
CA GLY A 139 -3.70 6.11 3.25
C GLY A 139 -3.19 4.75 2.80
N ALA A 140 -1.96 4.68 2.27
CA ALA A 140 -1.36 3.42 1.84
C ALA A 140 -1.13 2.43 3.00
N ALA A 141 -0.77 2.94 4.19
CA ALA A 141 -0.62 2.12 5.39
C ALA A 141 -1.95 1.51 5.86
N LEU A 142 -3.05 2.28 5.77
CA LEU A 142 -4.40 1.79 6.08
C LEU A 142 -4.85 0.71 5.10
N ASP A 143 -4.68 0.95 3.79
CA ASP A 143 -5.03 -0.01 2.74
C ASP A 143 -4.25 -1.33 2.89
N SER A 144 -2.96 -1.23 3.22
CA SER A 144 -2.10 -2.38 3.51
C SER A 144 -2.59 -3.16 4.73
N PHE A 145 -2.85 -2.44 5.84
CA PHE A 145 -3.34 -3.04 7.08
C PHE A 145 -4.68 -3.77 6.88
N GLU A 146 -5.62 -3.18 6.14
CA GLU A 146 -6.92 -3.77 5.82
C GLU A 146 -6.76 -5.06 5.00
N SER A 147 -5.90 -5.03 3.98
CA SER A 147 -5.64 -6.19 3.12
C SER A 147 -5.02 -7.34 3.91
N PHE A 148 -3.99 -7.07 4.73
CA PHE A 148 -3.38 -8.08 5.60
C PHE A 148 -4.33 -8.57 6.70
N SER A 149 -5.13 -7.68 7.30
CA SER A 149 -6.14 -8.05 8.29
C SER A 149 -7.18 -9.01 7.71
N THR A 150 -7.61 -8.75 6.46
CA THR A 150 -8.53 -9.63 5.74
C THR A 150 -7.89 -10.98 5.47
N LEU A 151 -6.64 -11.02 5.03
CA LEU A 151 -5.87 -12.25 4.82
C LEU A 151 -5.82 -13.08 6.10
N VAL A 152 -5.31 -12.50 7.19
CA VAL A 152 -5.12 -13.22 8.47
C VAL A 152 -6.45 -13.71 9.06
N SER A 153 -7.53 -12.92 8.92
CA SER A 153 -8.82 -13.29 9.48
C SER A 153 -9.57 -14.35 8.68
N ARG A 154 -9.47 -14.32 7.34
CA ARG A 154 -10.18 -15.26 6.46
C ARG A 154 -9.38 -16.52 6.17
N TYR A 155 -8.06 -16.39 6.13
CA TYR A 155 -7.12 -17.45 5.74
C TYR A 155 -6.00 -17.59 6.79
N PRO A 156 -6.34 -17.94 8.05
CA PRO A 156 -5.36 -18.01 9.14
C PRO A 156 -4.27 -19.07 8.92
N ASP A 157 -4.57 -20.11 8.15
CA ASP A 157 -3.64 -21.21 7.82
C ASP A 157 -2.80 -20.91 6.55
N SER A 158 -2.96 -19.73 5.95
CA SER A 158 -2.17 -19.31 4.79
C SER A 158 -0.68 -19.23 5.16
N GLN A 159 0.18 -19.69 4.26
CA GLN A 159 1.63 -19.54 4.40
C GLN A 159 2.09 -18.07 4.49
N TYR A 160 1.27 -17.14 4.00
CA TYR A 160 1.55 -15.70 4.03
C TYR A 160 1.07 -15.02 5.33
N ALA A 161 0.22 -15.68 6.12
CA ALA A 161 -0.34 -15.10 7.33
C ALA A 161 0.72 -14.70 8.37
N PRO A 162 1.80 -15.45 8.64
CA PRO A 162 2.81 -15.05 9.61
C PRO A 162 3.57 -13.77 9.21
N ASP A 163 3.88 -13.59 7.93
CA ASP A 163 4.52 -12.35 7.44
C ASP A 163 3.55 -11.17 7.47
N ALA A 164 2.31 -11.38 7.02
CA ALA A 164 1.25 -10.38 7.09
C ALA A 164 1.04 -9.87 8.53
N GLN A 165 1.03 -10.75 9.53
CA GLN A 165 0.93 -10.37 10.95
C GLN A 165 2.08 -9.48 11.41
N LYS A 166 3.33 -9.80 11.04
CA LYS A 166 4.49 -8.96 11.36
C LYS A 166 4.35 -7.55 10.75
N ARG A 167 3.94 -7.48 9.48
CA ARG A 167 3.71 -6.20 8.80
C ARG A 167 2.56 -5.41 9.43
N MET A 168 1.50 -6.07 9.84
CA MET A 168 0.38 -5.44 10.57
C MET A 168 0.84 -4.79 11.88
N VAL A 169 1.75 -5.43 12.64
CA VAL A 169 2.33 -4.82 13.86
C VAL A 169 3.07 -3.52 13.52
N TYR A 170 3.91 -3.55 12.49
CA TYR A 170 4.63 -2.35 12.02
C TYR A 170 3.64 -1.25 11.62
N LEU A 171 2.65 -1.58 10.76
CA LEU A 171 1.65 -0.63 10.29
C LEU A 171 0.83 -0.04 11.44
N LYS A 172 0.42 -0.87 12.40
CA LYS A 172 -0.32 -0.41 13.59
C LYS A 172 0.49 0.60 14.41
N ASN A 173 1.80 0.34 14.61
CA ASN A 173 2.68 1.27 15.31
C ASN A 173 2.81 2.60 14.56
N ARG A 174 2.97 2.56 13.24
CA ARG A 174 3.06 3.74 12.38
C ARG A 174 1.77 4.55 12.39
N LEU A 175 0.62 3.89 12.26
CA LEU A 175 -0.70 4.55 12.30
C LEU A 175 -0.95 5.20 13.66
N ALA A 176 -0.59 4.55 14.76
CA ALA A 176 -0.71 5.11 16.09
C ALA A 176 0.17 6.36 16.28
N ALA A 177 1.41 6.32 15.77
CA ALA A 177 2.32 7.47 15.81
C ALA A 177 1.80 8.64 14.97
N TYR A 178 1.18 8.37 13.80
CA TYR A 178 0.51 9.39 13.00
C TYR A 178 -0.65 10.05 13.75
N GLU A 179 -1.52 9.28 14.43
CA GLU A 179 -2.63 9.81 15.22
C GLU A 179 -2.13 10.73 16.35
N VAL A 180 -1.05 10.35 17.02
CA VAL A 180 -0.39 11.21 18.02
C VAL A 180 0.16 12.49 17.40
N HIS A 181 0.80 12.38 16.23
CA HIS A 181 1.30 13.56 15.51
C HIS A 181 0.16 14.54 15.17
N VAL A 182 -0.97 14.03 14.66
CA VAL A 182 -2.16 14.84 14.39
C VAL A 182 -2.74 15.42 15.67
N GLY A 183 -2.76 14.65 16.76
CA GLY A 183 -3.19 15.13 18.08
C GLY A 183 -2.33 16.30 18.57
N ARG A 184 -1.01 16.20 18.44
CA ARG A 184 -0.06 17.30 18.78
C ARG A 184 -0.28 18.54 17.90
N TYR A 185 -0.53 18.36 16.62
CA TYR A 185 -0.89 19.44 15.73
C TYR A 185 -2.15 20.16 16.18
N TYR A 186 -3.19 19.43 16.59
CA TYR A 186 -4.42 20.03 17.12
C TYR A 186 -4.21 20.78 18.45
N ILE A 187 -3.32 20.29 19.33
CA ILE A 187 -2.93 21.04 20.54
C ILE A 187 -2.36 22.41 20.15
N GLN A 188 -1.41 22.46 19.21
CA GLN A 188 -0.80 23.70 18.74
C GLN A 188 -1.81 24.68 18.09
N ARG A 189 -2.91 24.13 17.55
CA ARG A 189 -4.02 24.88 16.95
C ARG A 189 -5.15 25.20 17.91
N GLU A 190 -4.99 24.90 19.19
CA GLU A 190 -6.00 25.10 20.24
C GLU A 190 -7.32 24.32 20.00
N ALA A 191 -7.26 23.32 19.10
CA ALA A 191 -8.37 22.45 18.83
C ALA A 191 -8.40 21.26 19.82
N PHE A 192 -8.48 21.56 21.11
CA PHE A 192 -8.26 20.59 22.19
C PHE A 192 -9.24 19.40 22.17
N VAL A 193 -10.50 19.61 21.78
CA VAL A 193 -11.47 18.52 21.64
C VAL A 193 -11.03 17.53 20.55
N ALA A 194 -10.54 18.05 19.42
CA ALA A 194 -10.02 17.19 18.33
C ALA A 194 -8.76 16.45 18.77
N ALA A 195 -7.86 17.12 19.50
CA ALA A 195 -6.65 16.52 20.05
C ALA A 195 -6.98 15.36 21.01
N ALA A 196 -7.89 15.58 21.97
CA ALA A 196 -8.34 14.55 22.91
C ALA A 196 -8.93 13.33 22.19
N ASN A 197 -9.71 13.54 21.13
CA ASN A 197 -10.30 12.46 20.34
C ASN A 197 -9.24 11.64 19.60
N ARG A 198 -8.15 12.27 19.09
CA ARG A 198 -7.04 11.54 18.47
C ARG A 198 -6.29 10.66 19.48
N GLY A 199 -5.98 11.20 20.66
CA GLY A 199 -5.38 10.42 21.73
C GLY A 199 -6.27 9.26 22.17
N ARG A 200 -7.56 9.51 22.36
CA ARG A 200 -8.55 8.49 22.73
C ARG A 200 -8.61 7.36 21.69
N TYR A 201 -8.60 7.69 20.40
CA TYR A 201 -8.62 6.71 19.33
C TYR A 201 -7.45 5.73 19.44
N VAL A 202 -6.24 6.21 19.75
CA VAL A 202 -5.06 5.36 19.97
C VAL A 202 -5.27 4.44 21.19
N ILE A 203 -5.79 4.98 22.30
CA ILE A 203 -6.02 4.21 23.53
C ILE A 203 -7.08 3.12 23.35
N GLU A 204 -8.11 3.38 22.55
CA GLU A 204 -9.21 2.43 22.33
C GLU A 204 -8.87 1.36 21.29
N ASN A 205 -8.10 1.71 20.24
CA ASN A 205 -7.92 0.84 19.09
C ASN A 205 -6.48 0.33 18.89
N MET A 206 -5.47 0.96 19.56
CA MET A 206 -4.06 0.70 19.30
C MET A 206 -3.25 0.52 20.61
N GLN A 207 -3.83 -0.19 21.59
CA GLN A 207 -3.33 -0.29 22.98
C GLN A 207 -1.92 -0.85 23.12
N GLU A 208 -1.48 -1.72 22.21
CA GLU A 208 -0.18 -2.41 22.28
C GLU A 208 0.94 -1.65 21.57
N THR A 209 0.67 -0.41 21.13
CA THR A 209 1.65 0.38 20.40
C THR A 209 2.53 1.23 21.32
N PRO A 210 3.78 1.50 20.93
CA PRO A 210 4.66 2.40 21.68
C PRO A 210 4.17 3.86 21.71
N ALA A 211 3.17 4.22 20.93
CA ALA A 211 2.57 5.56 20.87
C ALA A 211 1.58 5.83 22.03
N VAL A 212 1.19 4.81 22.79
CA VAL A 212 0.19 4.93 23.89
C VAL A 212 0.58 6.00 24.91
N PRO A 213 1.79 6.07 25.48
CA PRO A 213 2.13 7.10 26.45
C PRO A 213 2.07 8.52 25.87
N ASP A 214 2.46 8.70 24.62
CA ASP A 214 2.34 9.97 23.90
C ASP A 214 0.89 10.36 23.66
N ALA A 215 0.02 9.40 23.36
CA ALA A 215 -1.42 9.62 23.20
C ALA A 215 -2.07 10.06 24.52
N LEU A 216 -1.69 9.41 25.64
CA LEU A 216 -2.12 9.83 26.98
C LEU A 216 -1.65 11.26 27.29
N ALA A 217 -0.41 11.63 26.93
CA ALA A 217 0.11 12.98 27.10
C ALA A 217 -0.70 14.02 26.32
N VAL A 218 -1.06 13.74 25.07
CA VAL A 218 -1.94 14.60 24.27
C VAL A 218 -3.31 14.77 24.93
N MET A 219 -3.89 13.69 25.48
CA MET A 219 -5.19 13.75 26.18
C MET A 219 -5.11 14.58 27.45
N ILE A 220 -4.07 14.40 28.27
CA ILE A 220 -3.86 15.18 29.51
C ILE A 220 -3.83 16.67 29.18
N GLU A 221 -3.04 17.07 28.19
CA GLU A 221 -2.90 18.46 27.79
C GLU A 221 -4.21 19.03 27.25
N ALA A 222 -4.88 18.28 26.37
CA ALA A 222 -6.17 18.67 25.83
C ALA A 222 -7.23 18.87 26.92
N TYR A 223 -7.36 17.93 27.86
CA TYR A 223 -8.32 18.04 28.97
C TYR A 223 -7.99 19.19 29.93
N THR A 224 -6.70 19.44 30.18
CA THR A 224 -6.26 20.56 31.00
C THR A 224 -6.71 21.89 30.41
N HIS A 225 -6.50 22.10 29.10
CA HIS A 225 -6.91 23.32 28.40
C HIS A 225 -8.43 23.43 28.25
N LEU A 226 -9.17 22.33 28.22
CA LEU A 226 -10.63 22.31 28.22
C LEU A 226 -11.23 22.57 29.62
N GLY A 227 -10.41 22.69 30.66
CA GLY A 227 -10.87 22.83 32.04
C GLY A 227 -11.45 21.55 32.64
N GLN A 228 -11.29 20.41 31.99
CA GLN A 228 -11.79 19.08 32.42
C GLN A 228 -10.75 18.42 33.35
N GLN A 229 -10.58 19.01 34.56
CA GLN A 229 -9.50 18.63 35.48
C GLN A 229 -9.60 17.17 35.95
N ASP A 230 -10.83 16.65 36.16
CA ASP A 230 -11.03 15.25 36.58
C ASP A 230 -10.52 14.27 35.52
N LEU A 231 -10.87 14.51 34.24
CA LEU A 231 -10.38 13.67 33.12
C LEU A 231 -8.87 13.79 32.93
N ALA A 232 -8.30 14.98 33.11
CA ALA A 232 -6.86 15.17 33.05
C ALA A 232 -6.15 14.39 34.16
N ALA A 233 -6.66 14.46 35.40
CA ALA A 233 -6.10 13.75 36.55
C ALA A 233 -6.21 12.23 36.40
N ASP A 234 -7.34 11.71 35.96
CA ASP A 234 -7.55 10.28 35.71
C ASP A 234 -6.59 9.77 34.61
N THR A 235 -6.48 10.52 33.51
CA THR A 235 -5.56 10.17 32.42
C THR A 235 -4.11 10.20 32.88
N GLN A 236 -3.74 11.17 33.74
CA GLN A 236 -2.40 11.26 34.32
C GLN A 236 -2.11 10.08 35.25
N ALA A 237 -3.07 9.65 36.04
CA ALA A 237 -2.94 8.49 36.90
C ALA A 237 -2.71 7.20 36.08
N VAL A 238 -3.42 7.04 34.95
CA VAL A 238 -3.20 5.94 34.00
C VAL A 238 -1.80 5.98 33.42
N LEU A 239 -1.34 7.15 32.96
CA LEU A 239 0.02 7.33 32.42
C LEU A 239 1.09 6.96 33.47
N ALA A 240 1.00 7.53 34.67
CA ALA A 240 1.97 7.29 35.75
C ALA A 240 2.02 5.83 36.19
N LYS A 241 0.86 5.15 36.21
CA LYS A 241 0.77 3.74 36.62
C LYS A 241 1.39 2.78 35.58
N ASN A 242 1.12 3.01 34.31
CA ASN A 242 1.54 2.09 33.25
C ASN A 242 2.89 2.45 32.63
N PHE A 243 3.27 3.72 32.68
CA PHE A 243 4.51 4.25 32.06
C PHE A 243 5.27 5.13 33.05
N PRO A 244 5.76 4.62 34.19
CA PRO A 244 6.36 5.40 35.27
C PRO A 244 7.62 6.18 34.86
N ASN A 245 8.30 5.73 33.80
CA ASN A 245 9.52 6.37 33.31
C ASN A 245 9.23 7.38 32.17
N TYR A 246 7.98 7.57 31.78
CA TYR A 246 7.63 8.50 30.70
C TYR A 246 7.77 9.94 31.19
N GLN A 247 8.55 10.74 30.44
CA GLN A 247 8.73 12.16 30.74
C GLN A 247 7.78 12.98 29.85
N TYR A 248 6.73 13.49 30.48
CA TYR A 248 5.78 14.37 29.82
C TYR A 248 6.39 15.75 29.58
N THR A 249 6.31 16.23 28.34
CA THR A 249 6.70 17.58 27.97
C THR A 249 5.50 18.26 27.32
N PRO A 250 5.06 19.44 27.83
CA PRO A 250 3.94 20.17 27.25
C PRO A 250 4.18 20.52 25.78
N ILE A 251 3.16 20.35 24.97
CA ILE A 251 3.18 20.60 23.52
C ILE A 251 2.78 22.04 23.21
N TYR A 252 1.84 22.59 23.99
CA TYR A 252 1.34 23.94 23.81
C TYR A 252 2.36 24.97 24.29
N LYS A 253 2.76 25.86 23.38
CA LYS A 253 3.80 26.88 23.67
C LYS A 253 3.23 28.27 23.98
N GLY A 254 1.91 28.42 24.08
CA GLY A 254 1.25 29.71 24.23
C GLY A 254 1.01 30.43 22.88
N GLU A 255 0.46 31.66 22.97
CA GLU A 255 0.22 32.47 21.76
C GLU A 255 1.51 32.66 20.97
N LYS A 256 1.46 32.33 19.67
CA LYS A 256 2.55 32.64 18.75
C LYS A 256 2.71 34.17 18.65
N THR A 257 3.92 34.65 18.82
CA THR A 257 4.20 36.08 18.59
C THR A 257 4.01 36.38 17.10
N LEU A 258 3.71 37.67 16.77
CA LEU A 258 3.67 38.11 15.37
C LEU A 258 4.96 37.79 14.61
N PHE A 259 6.07 37.68 15.32
CA PHE A 259 7.37 37.31 14.77
C PHE A 259 7.42 35.84 14.38
N ASP A 260 6.89 34.92 15.19
CA ASP A 260 6.82 33.48 14.86
C ASP A 260 5.92 33.25 13.66
N ALA A 261 4.80 33.96 13.57
CA ALA A 261 3.90 33.92 12.43
C ALA A 261 4.55 34.46 11.13
N ALA A 262 5.39 35.50 11.23
CA ALA A 262 6.06 36.12 10.08
C ALA A 262 7.22 35.26 9.55
N THR A 263 7.87 34.48 10.40
CA THR A 263 9.01 33.63 10.03
C THR A 263 8.61 32.19 9.65
N PHE A 264 7.31 31.87 9.58
CA PHE A 264 6.79 30.52 9.26
C PHE A 264 7.43 29.41 10.11
N ASP A 265 7.72 29.69 11.39
CA ASP A 265 8.42 28.75 12.27
C ASP A 265 9.83 28.31 11.77
N LEU A 266 10.43 29.03 10.81
CA LEU A 266 11.74 28.71 10.22
C LEU A 266 12.88 28.70 11.27
N PHE A 267 12.69 29.37 12.40
CA PHE A 267 13.66 29.50 13.48
C PHE A 267 13.14 29.04 14.84
N SER A 268 11.95 28.42 14.89
CA SER A 268 11.51 27.82 16.14
C SER A 268 12.31 26.54 16.36
N ASP A 269 13.32 26.58 17.23
CA ASP A 269 13.99 25.43 17.82
C ASP A 269 13.02 24.64 18.74
N ALA A 270 11.84 24.30 18.23
CA ALA A 270 11.01 23.33 18.86
C ALA A 270 11.74 22.00 18.71
N LYS A 271 12.50 21.59 19.73
CA LYS A 271 12.90 20.20 19.87
C LYS A 271 11.62 19.39 19.75
N GLU A 272 11.41 18.82 18.57
CA GLU A 272 10.32 17.86 18.37
C GLU A 272 10.52 16.79 19.45
N VAL A 273 9.53 16.65 20.31
CA VAL A 273 9.51 15.51 21.22
C VAL A 273 9.39 14.28 20.33
N PRO A 274 10.39 13.37 20.32
CA PRO A 274 10.35 12.23 19.42
C PRO A 274 9.10 11.43 19.71
N VAL A 275 8.19 11.33 18.73
CA VAL A 275 7.16 10.30 18.76
C VAL A 275 7.90 8.97 18.65
N ALA A 276 7.52 7.98 19.45
CA ALA A 276 8.09 6.66 19.35
C ALA A 276 7.97 6.20 17.88
N THR A 277 9.11 6.18 17.17
CA THR A 277 9.14 5.77 15.78
C THR A 277 8.87 4.26 15.70
N PRO A 278 8.03 3.82 14.77
CA PRO A 278 7.86 2.39 14.53
C PRO A 278 9.20 1.76 14.20
N VAL A 279 9.44 0.58 14.76
CA VAL A 279 10.66 -0.18 14.45
C VAL A 279 10.68 -0.45 12.95
N ARG A 280 11.74 0.01 12.27
CA ARG A 280 11.92 -0.27 10.83
C ARG A 280 12.03 -1.77 10.62
N MET A 281 11.25 -2.29 9.71
CA MET A 281 11.44 -3.66 9.22
C MET A 281 12.63 -3.63 8.24
N ASN A 282 13.78 -4.18 8.69
CA ASN A 282 14.96 -4.35 7.84
C ASN A 282 14.91 -5.63 7.00
N GLU A 283 13.77 -6.32 7.01
CA GLU A 283 13.60 -7.53 6.19
C GLU A 283 13.26 -7.15 4.76
N SER A 284 13.77 -7.93 3.81
CA SER A 284 13.51 -7.71 2.39
C SER A 284 12.00 -7.61 2.15
N THR A 285 11.59 -6.57 1.44
CA THR A 285 10.21 -6.37 1.00
C THR A 285 9.85 -7.27 -0.18
N ASP A 286 10.75 -8.20 -0.57
CA ASP A 286 10.53 -9.09 -1.68
C ASP A 286 9.31 -9.99 -1.43
N ALA A 287 8.30 -9.86 -2.29
CA ALA A 287 7.20 -10.78 -2.32
C ALA A 287 7.72 -12.19 -2.67
N PRO A 288 7.31 -13.24 -1.95
CA PRO A 288 7.59 -14.59 -2.38
C PRO A 288 6.98 -14.79 -3.78
N LYS A 289 7.71 -15.49 -4.65
CA LYS A 289 7.16 -15.93 -5.93
C LYS A 289 5.93 -16.81 -5.67
N PRO A 290 4.92 -16.78 -6.57
CA PRO A 290 3.77 -17.66 -6.45
C PRO A 290 4.24 -19.11 -6.33
N ASP A 291 3.61 -19.87 -5.42
CA ASP A 291 3.87 -21.30 -5.33
C ASP A 291 3.26 -22.02 -6.54
N ARG A 292 4.09 -22.22 -7.54
CA ARG A 292 3.70 -22.91 -8.79
C ARG A 292 3.62 -24.42 -8.64
N SER A 293 4.09 -24.97 -7.51
CA SER A 293 4.08 -26.42 -7.30
C SER A 293 2.66 -26.98 -7.23
N LEU A 294 1.73 -26.22 -6.65
CA LEU A 294 0.31 -26.58 -6.60
C LEU A 294 -0.33 -26.62 -8.00
N PHE A 295 0.14 -25.76 -8.91
CA PHE A 295 -0.36 -25.73 -10.29
C PHE A 295 0.26 -26.84 -11.14
N SER A 296 1.51 -27.21 -10.90
CA SER A 296 2.14 -28.35 -11.57
C SER A 296 1.41 -29.67 -11.26
N THR A 297 0.97 -29.85 -10.00
CA THR A 297 0.26 -31.07 -9.58
C THR A 297 -1.10 -31.19 -10.24
N VAL A 298 -1.79 -30.06 -10.54
CA VAL A 298 -3.12 -30.07 -11.18
C VAL A 298 -3.05 -30.13 -12.70
N THR A 299 -1.96 -29.60 -13.30
CA THR A 299 -1.85 -29.43 -14.75
C THR A 299 -0.82 -30.33 -15.43
N PHE A 300 0.19 -30.84 -14.73
CA PHE A 300 1.31 -31.58 -15.32
C PHE A 300 1.28 -33.09 -15.12
N GLY A 301 0.34 -33.66 -14.39
CA GLY A 301 0.13 -35.12 -14.39
C GLY A 301 -0.34 -35.69 -15.73
N VAL A 302 -0.51 -34.85 -16.76
CA VAL A 302 -0.92 -35.24 -18.11
C VAL A 302 0.23 -35.18 -19.13
N PHE A 303 1.37 -34.54 -18.79
CA PHE A 303 2.46 -34.28 -19.75
C PHE A 303 3.76 -35.06 -19.48
N ASP A 304 3.88 -35.75 -18.35
CA ASP A 304 5.07 -36.60 -18.08
C ASP A 304 5.10 -37.87 -18.90
N ASP A 305 4.00 -38.23 -19.61
CA ASP A 305 3.91 -39.49 -20.38
C ASP A 305 4.38 -39.38 -21.86
N GLU A 306 4.60 -38.15 -22.40
CA GLU A 306 4.99 -38.01 -23.82
C GLU A 306 6.52 -37.96 -24.06
N ASP A 307 7.34 -37.70 -23.03
CA ASP A 307 8.80 -37.59 -23.21
C ASP A 307 9.55 -38.94 -23.02
N GLU A 308 8.91 -39.99 -22.55
CA GLU A 308 9.52 -41.31 -22.42
C GLU A 308 9.44 -42.20 -23.71
N GLU A 309 8.54 -41.90 -24.66
CA GLU A 309 8.44 -42.65 -25.91
C GLU A 309 9.46 -42.26 -27.01
N GLN A 310 10.21 -41.15 -26.86
CA GLN A 310 11.23 -40.74 -27.83
C GLN A 310 12.66 -41.17 -27.48
N LYS A 311 12.88 -41.96 -26.43
CA LYS A 311 14.18 -42.49 -26.03
C LYS A 311 14.25 -44.03 -26.01
N LYS A 312 13.54 -44.70 -26.91
CA LYS A 312 13.80 -46.13 -27.19
C LYS A 312 14.13 -46.36 -28.64
#